data_cde7e57a29f6115aa00c5623dca0e0b2
#
_entry.id   cde7e57a29f6115aa00c5623dca0e0b2
#
_cell.length_a   1.000
_cell.length_b   1.000
_cell.length_c   1.000
_cell.angle_alpha   90.00
_cell.angle_beta   90.00
_cell.angle_gamma   90.00
#
_symmetry.space_group_name_H-M   'P 1'
#
loop_
_entity.id
_entity.type
_entity.pdbx_description
1 polymer ?
#
loop_
_entity_poly.entity_id
_entity_poly.type
_entity_poly.pdbx_seq_one_letter_code
_entity_poly.pdbx_strand_id
1 'polypeptide(L)'
;MEDFVQNNKLTILGKLTAGLLHEIRNPLTVIKLNLDYMKMFENELSSEIQESITSSLEAFERINFIISDILDFTRKSPDTKKAISINAITDRTIEIVSITASKRGIKIIKELDENIPSIYANENKLLQVFINLINNAIEASYERGEVIVRTKRKIDNDKIIVLWEVQDFGCGIKPEDKEKILVGFFTSKDKGTGVGLTVCKRLLEEINAELNFESEYGKGSKFFVKFNSLVTNDN
;
A
#
# COMPACT_ATOMS: atom_id res chain seq x y z
N MET A 1 9.33 4.39 -29.26
CA MET A 1 8.00 4.19 -29.91
C MET A 1 7.17 3.13 -29.19
N GLU A 2 7.77 2.05 -28.71
CA GLU A 2 7.07 1.02 -27.90
C GLU A 2 6.52 1.56 -26.58
N ASP A 3 7.26 2.39 -25.85
CA ASP A 3 6.79 3.01 -24.60
C ASP A 3 5.55 3.90 -24.77
N PHE A 4 5.43 4.60 -25.90
CA PHE A 4 4.28 5.46 -26.20
C PHE A 4 3.02 4.64 -26.51
N VAL A 5 3.17 3.52 -27.19
CA VAL A 5 2.06 2.59 -27.52
C VAL A 5 1.61 1.86 -26.24
N GLN A 6 2.53 1.50 -25.37
CA GLN A 6 2.26 0.81 -24.10
C GLN A 6 1.57 1.74 -23.09
N ASN A 7 2.00 3.00 -23.00
CA ASN A 7 1.35 4.02 -22.18
C ASN A 7 -0.07 4.38 -22.68
N ASN A 8 -0.29 4.40 -23.99
CA ASN A 8 -1.61 4.66 -24.56
C ASN A 8 -2.57 3.46 -24.33
N LYS A 9 -2.10 2.22 -24.44
CA LYS A 9 -2.89 1.02 -24.12
C LYS A 9 -3.29 1.00 -22.65
N LEU A 10 -2.37 1.33 -21.74
CA LEU A 10 -2.65 1.42 -20.31
C LEU A 10 -3.65 2.54 -19.97
N THR A 11 -3.58 3.68 -20.65
CA THR A 11 -4.51 4.79 -20.43
C THR A 11 -5.94 4.48 -20.91
N ILE A 12 -6.07 3.79 -22.05
CA ILE A 12 -7.38 3.36 -22.59
C ILE A 12 -7.95 2.24 -21.73
N LEU A 13 -7.11 1.25 -21.35
CA LEU A 13 -7.50 0.19 -20.43
C LEU A 13 -7.97 0.77 -19.09
N GLY A 14 -7.26 1.77 -18.55
CA GLY A 14 -7.62 2.45 -17.31
C GLY A 14 -8.99 3.12 -17.34
N LYS A 15 -9.33 3.83 -18.42
CA LYS A 15 -10.65 4.48 -18.54
C LYS A 15 -11.78 3.48 -18.69
N LEU A 16 -11.60 2.43 -19.48
CA LEU A 16 -12.57 1.36 -19.65
C LEU A 16 -12.73 0.55 -18.34
N THR A 17 -11.63 0.26 -17.68
CA THR A 17 -11.60 -0.48 -16.40
C THR A 17 -12.32 0.31 -15.29
N ALA A 18 -12.14 1.63 -15.21
CA ALA A 18 -12.81 2.44 -14.19
C ALA A 18 -14.34 2.41 -14.34
N GLY A 19 -14.88 2.48 -15.57
CA GLY A 19 -16.31 2.33 -15.83
C GLY A 19 -16.84 0.96 -15.45
N LEU A 20 -16.17 -0.11 -15.92
CA LEU A 20 -16.53 -1.49 -15.60
C LEU A 20 -16.47 -1.78 -14.09
N LEU A 21 -15.46 -1.25 -13.38
CA LEU A 21 -15.33 -1.47 -11.94
C LEU A 21 -16.43 -0.75 -11.13
N HIS A 22 -16.91 0.41 -11.61
CA HIS A 22 -18.10 1.03 -11.06
C HIS A 22 -19.36 0.18 -11.27
N GLU A 23 -19.52 -0.39 -12.45
CA GLU A 23 -20.64 -1.30 -12.75
C GLU A 23 -20.56 -2.60 -11.96
N ILE A 24 -19.36 -3.11 -11.65
CA ILE A 24 -19.17 -4.28 -10.79
C ILE A 24 -19.46 -3.93 -9.32
N ARG A 25 -19.06 -2.75 -8.86
CA ARG A 25 -19.29 -2.31 -7.48
C ARG A 25 -20.79 -2.23 -7.13
N ASN A 26 -21.64 -1.84 -8.08
CA ASN A 26 -23.06 -1.71 -7.85
C ASN A 26 -23.73 -3.03 -7.42
N PRO A 27 -23.66 -4.15 -8.17
CA PRO A 27 -24.22 -5.43 -7.76
C PRO A 27 -23.55 -5.98 -6.49
N LEU A 28 -22.26 -5.74 -6.31
CA LEU A 28 -21.56 -6.13 -5.08
C LEU A 28 -22.11 -5.41 -3.85
N THR A 29 -22.45 -4.12 -3.97
CA THR A 29 -23.07 -3.36 -2.86
C THR A 29 -24.41 -3.98 -2.46
N VAL A 30 -25.22 -4.44 -3.42
CA VAL A 30 -26.49 -5.12 -3.15
C VAL A 30 -26.26 -6.44 -2.43
N ILE A 31 -25.25 -7.22 -2.86
CA ILE A 31 -24.87 -8.48 -2.19
C ILE A 31 -24.46 -8.20 -0.74
N LYS A 32 -23.64 -7.18 -0.50
CA LYS A 32 -23.23 -6.79 0.85
C LYS A 32 -24.42 -6.44 1.73
N LEU A 33 -25.33 -5.60 1.23
CA LEU A 33 -26.52 -5.21 1.99
C LEU A 33 -27.38 -6.42 2.39
N ASN A 34 -27.52 -7.41 1.49
CA ASN A 34 -28.25 -8.63 1.81
C ASN A 34 -27.54 -9.48 2.87
N LEU A 35 -26.19 -9.59 2.80
CA LEU A 35 -25.42 -10.31 3.80
C LEU A 35 -25.43 -9.58 5.16
N ASP A 36 -25.30 -8.25 5.17
CA ASP A 36 -25.42 -7.45 6.39
C ASP A 36 -26.82 -7.58 7.02
N TYR A 37 -27.87 -7.61 6.19
CA TYR A 37 -29.24 -7.87 6.64
C TYR A 37 -29.40 -9.26 7.27
N MET A 38 -28.88 -10.31 6.63
CA MET A 38 -28.89 -11.67 7.20
C MET A 38 -28.10 -11.72 8.52
N LYS A 39 -27.01 -11.00 8.64
CA LYS A 39 -26.20 -10.92 9.86
C LYS A 39 -26.95 -10.29 11.03
N MET A 40 -27.93 -9.41 10.78
CA MET A 40 -28.78 -8.84 11.86
C MET A 40 -29.62 -9.90 12.58
N PHE A 41 -29.88 -11.05 11.93
CA PHE A 41 -30.61 -12.20 12.48
C PHE A 41 -29.68 -13.35 12.86
N GLU A 42 -28.38 -13.08 13.09
CA GLU A 42 -27.34 -14.11 13.32
C GLU A 42 -27.73 -15.09 14.42
N ASN A 43 -28.37 -14.60 15.52
CA ASN A 43 -28.77 -15.45 16.64
C ASN A 43 -29.89 -16.44 16.31
N GLU A 44 -30.62 -16.26 15.22
CA GLU A 44 -31.71 -17.12 14.76
C GLU A 44 -31.27 -18.14 13.70
N LEU A 45 -29.99 -18.06 13.25
CA LEU A 45 -29.43 -18.88 12.19
C LEU A 45 -28.58 -20.02 12.75
N SER A 46 -28.53 -21.15 12.02
CA SER A 46 -27.61 -22.23 12.38
C SER A 46 -26.14 -21.78 12.24
N SER A 47 -25.24 -22.45 12.96
CA SER A 47 -23.80 -22.18 12.93
C SER A 47 -23.21 -22.25 11.52
N GLU A 48 -23.67 -23.19 10.70
CA GLU A 48 -23.21 -23.35 9.31
C GLU A 48 -23.61 -22.13 8.44
N ILE A 49 -24.82 -21.58 8.67
CA ILE A 49 -25.28 -20.40 7.95
C ILE A 49 -24.51 -19.16 8.41
N GLN A 50 -24.24 -19.00 9.70
CA GLN A 50 -23.43 -17.91 10.25
C GLN A 50 -22.02 -17.94 9.67
N GLU A 51 -21.38 -19.12 9.58
CA GLU A 51 -20.07 -19.29 8.98
C GLU A 51 -20.08 -18.94 7.48
N SER A 52 -21.14 -19.35 6.76
CA SER A 52 -21.33 -19.04 5.35
C SER A 52 -21.49 -17.53 5.08
N ILE A 53 -22.26 -16.81 5.92
CA ILE A 53 -22.42 -15.36 5.84
C ILE A 53 -21.08 -14.67 6.11
N THR A 54 -20.37 -15.10 7.14
CA THR A 54 -19.07 -14.52 7.51
C THR A 54 -18.06 -14.70 6.39
N SER A 55 -17.96 -15.91 5.82
CA SER A 55 -17.08 -16.21 4.68
C SER A 55 -17.45 -15.38 3.44
N SER A 56 -18.75 -15.19 3.18
CA SER A 56 -19.24 -14.38 2.05
C SER A 56 -18.92 -12.89 2.23
N LEU A 57 -19.02 -12.35 3.43
CA LEU A 57 -18.62 -10.99 3.76
C LEU A 57 -17.10 -10.78 3.59
N GLU A 58 -16.29 -11.74 4.02
CA GLU A 58 -14.84 -11.71 3.80
C GLU A 58 -14.48 -11.72 2.30
N ALA A 59 -15.17 -12.57 1.51
CA ALA A 59 -14.99 -12.60 0.06
C ALA A 59 -15.39 -11.27 -0.60
N PHE A 60 -16.49 -10.65 -0.15
CA PHE A 60 -16.91 -9.33 -0.59
C PHE A 60 -15.86 -8.25 -0.31
N GLU A 61 -15.34 -8.18 0.93
CA GLU A 61 -14.30 -7.19 1.28
C GLU A 61 -13.02 -7.40 0.43
N ARG A 62 -12.69 -8.65 0.14
CA ARG A 62 -11.57 -9.00 -0.75
C ARG A 62 -11.79 -8.48 -2.18
N ILE A 63 -12.98 -8.66 -2.75
CA ILE A 63 -13.30 -8.16 -4.09
C ILE A 63 -13.26 -6.63 -4.12
N ASN A 64 -13.81 -5.96 -3.11
CA ASN A 64 -13.76 -4.49 -3.02
C ASN A 64 -12.32 -3.97 -2.90
N PHE A 65 -11.46 -4.66 -2.16
CA PHE A 65 -10.05 -4.32 -2.08
C PHE A 65 -9.38 -4.42 -3.46
N ILE A 66 -9.61 -5.50 -4.21
CA ILE A 66 -9.09 -5.69 -5.57
C ILE A 66 -9.59 -4.57 -6.50
N ILE A 67 -10.89 -4.24 -6.44
CA ILE A 67 -11.48 -3.16 -7.23
C ILE A 67 -10.82 -1.82 -6.92
N SER A 68 -10.60 -1.52 -5.63
CA SER A 68 -9.96 -0.28 -5.22
C SER A 68 -8.51 -0.21 -5.69
N ASP A 69 -7.75 -1.28 -5.57
CA ASP A 69 -6.37 -1.38 -6.07
C ASP A 69 -6.30 -1.12 -7.58
N ILE A 70 -7.23 -1.70 -8.36
CA ILE A 70 -7.25 -1.51 -9.81
C ILE A 70 -7.69 -0.07 -10.15
N LEU A 71 -8.65 0.51 -9.43
CA LEU A 71 -9.07 1.90 -9.62
C LEU A 71 -7.94 2.87 -9.30
N ASP A 72 -7.20 2.63 -8.23
CA ASP A 72 -6.05 3.45 -7.85
C ASP A 72 -4.92 3.33 -8.87
N PHE A 73 -4.75 2.13 -9.46
CA PHE A 73 -3.83 1.92 -10.59
C PHE A 73 -4.23 2.74 -11.83
N THR A 74 -5.52 2.94 -12.07
CA THR A 74 -6.04 3.61 -13.28
C THR A 74 -6.30 5.11 -13.08
N ARG A 75 -6.37 5.57 -11.82
CA ARG A 75 -6.74 6.95 -11.49
C ARG A 75 -5.59 7.92 -11.78
N LYS A 76 -5.81 8.84 -12.70
CA LYS A 76 -4.95 10.02 -12.85
C LYS A 76 -5.30 10.99 -11.72
N SER A 77 -4.57 10.96 -10.62
CA SER A 77 -4.61 12.07 -9.68
C SER A 77 -4.10 13.34 -10.38
N PRO A 78 -4.71 14.53 -10.15
CA PRO A 78 -4.12 15.77 -10.60
C PRO A 78 -2.67 15.83 -10.14
N ASP A 79 -1.74 16.05 -11.06
CA ASP A 79 -0.29 15.99 -10.76
C ASP A 79 0.20 17.29 -10.08
N THR A 80 -0.52 17.72 -9.06
CA THR A 80 -0.15 18.87 -8.24
C THR A 80 0.95 18.46 -7.26
N LYS A 81 2.19 18.68 -7.68
CA LYS A 81 3.36 18.53 -6.79
C LYS A 81 3.51 19.79 -5.93
N LYS A 82 3.87 19.61 -4.67
CA LYS A 82 4.18 20.69 -3.72
C LYS A 82 5.29 20.24 -2.77
N ALA A 83 5.90 21.19 -2.06
CA ALA A 83 6.80 20.86 -0.96
C ALA A 83 6.01 20.22 0.18
N ILE A 84 6.39 19.01 0.60
CA ILE A 84 5.71 18.22 1.62
C ILE A 84 6.68 17.68 2.65
N SER A 85 6.23 17.60 3.89
CA SER A 85 6.96 16.95 4.98
C SER A 85 6.66 15.45 4.96
N ILE A 86 7.70 14.63 4.79
CA ILE A 86 7.59 13.17 4.87
C ILE A 86 7.10 12.73 6.25
N ASN A 87 7.58 13.38 7.32
CA ASN A 87 7.15 13.06 8.68
C ASN A 87 5.65 13.30 8.87
N ALA A 88 5.13 14.42 8.37
CA ALA A 88 3.69 14.72 8.46
C ALA A 88 2.82 13.68 7.70
N ILE A 89 3.26 13.25 6.50
CA ILE A 89 2.57 12.18 5.78
C ILE A 89 2.69 10.85 6.53
N THR A 90 3.83 10.56 7.12
CA THR A 90 4.03 9.35 7.92
C THR A 90 3.08 9.30 9.11
N ASP A 91 2.95 10.39 9.85
CA ASP A 91 2.02 10.48 10.97
C ASP A 91 0.57 10.25 10.53
N ARG A 92 0.15 10.93 9.47
CA ARG A 92 -1.19 10.76 8.90
C ARG A 92 -1.42 9.31 8.41
N THR A 93 -0.41 8.69 7.82
CA THR A 93 -0.50 7.29 7.37
C THR A 93 -0.70 6.36 8.56
N ILE A 94 0.08 6.54 9.63
CA ILE A 94 0.00 5.72 10.85
C ILE A 94 -1.38 5.86 11.49
N GLU A 95 -1.96 7.06 11.52
CA GLU A 95 -3.33 7.27 11.98
C GLU A 95 -4.33 6.39 11.18
N ILE A 96 -4.23 6.42 9.85
CA ILE A 96 -5.14 5.67 8.97
C ILE A 96 -5.01 4.16 9.20
N VAL A 97 -3.79 3.63 9.29
CA VAL A 97 -3.56 2.18 9.42
C VAL A 97 -3.68 1.66 10.86
N SER A 98 -3.80 2.55 11.86
CA SER A 98 -3.87 2.21 13.28
C SER A 98 -5.00 1.23 13.61
N ILE A 99 -6.15 1.37 12.95
CA ILE A 99 -7.30 0.48 13.13
C ILE A 99 -6.94 -0.95 12.67
N THR A 100 -6.28 -1.08 11.53
CA THR A 100 -5.84 -2.38 11.00
C THR A 100 -4.78 -3.02 11.89
N ALA A 101 -3.80 -2.23 12.35
CA ALA A 101 -2.77 -2.67 13.27
C ALA A 101 -3.36 -3.17 14.61
N SER A 102 -4.29 -2.38 15.18
CA SER A 102 -4.95 -2.72 16.45
C SER A 102 -5.74 -4.02 16.38
N LYS A 103 -6.47 -4.27 15.28
CA LYS A 103 -7.22 -5.53 15.08
C LYS A 103 -6.33 -6.77 15.13
N ARG A 104 -5.06 -6.65 14.76
CA ARG A 104 -4.06 -7.72 14.77
C ARG A 104 -3.12 -7.67 15.98
N GLY A 105 -3.33 -6.70 16.87
CA GLY A 105 -2.47 -6.46 18.02
C GLY A 105 -1.06 -5.98 17.66
N ILE A 106 -0.86 -5.44 16.45
CA ILE A 106 0.45 -4.96 15.98
C ILE A 106 0.74 -3.58 16.55
N LYS A 107 1.94 -3.41 17.14
CA LYS A 107 2.43 -2.12 17.62
C LYS A 107 3.24 -1.43 16.53
N ILE A 108 2.85 -0.19 16.18
CA ILE A 108 3.62 0.64 15.25
C ILE A 108 4.54 1.56 16.06
N ILE A 109 5.84 1.49 15.79
CA ILE A 109 6.88 2.29 16.42
C ILE A 109 7.38 3.32 15.42
N LYS A 110 7.47 4.59 15.83
CA LYS A 110 7.99 5.69 15.01
C LYS A 110 9.39 6.05 15.45
N GLU A 111 10.33 6.09 14.51
CA GLU A 111 11.70 6.57 14.68
C GLU A 111 11.99 7.62 13.59
N LEU A 112 11.45 8.82 13.75
CA LEU A 112 11.48 9.88 12.74
C LEU A 112 12.60 10.88 13.06
N ASP A 113 13.48 11.15 12.07
CA ASP A 113 14.47 12.22 12.15
C ASP A 113 13.78 13.58 11.98
N GLU A 114 13.92 14.46 12.96
CA GLU A 114 13.29 15.79 12.95
C GLU A 114 13.86 16.73 11.86
N ASN A 115 15.08 16.45 11.36
CA ASN A 115 15.78 17.27 10.39
C ASN A 115 15.60 16.79 8.94
N ILE A 116 14.48 16.14 8.62
CA ILE A 116 14.17 15.71 7.26
C ILE A 116 13.71 16.89 6.42
N PRO A 117 14.40 17.22 5.31
CA PRO A 117 13.96 18.27 4.42
C PRO A 117 12.66 17.89 3.72
N SER A 118 11.88 18.91 3.33
CA SER A 118 10.70 18.71 2.49
C SER A 118 11.11 18.15 1.12
N ILE A 119 10.26 17.32 0.55
CA ILE A 119 10.40 16.82 -0.81
C ILE A 119 9.31 17.40 -1.70
N TYR A 120 9.58 17.50 -3.00
CA TYR A 120 8.60 17.99 -3.98
C TYR A 120 7.85 16.82 -4.62
N ALA A 121 6.61 16.59 -4.16
CA ALA A 121 5.82 15.44 -4.58
C ALA A 121 4.31 15.69 -4.51
N ASN A 122 3.52 14.72 -5.01
CA ASN A 122 2.08 14.67 -4.80
C ASN A 122 1.78 13.96 -3.47
N GLU A 123 1.14 14.66 -2.55
CA GLU A 123 0.83 14.18 -1.20
C GLU A 123 -0.02 12.90 -1.20
N ASN A 124 -1.06 12.85 -2.05
CA ASN A 124 -1.96 11.69 -2.10
C ASN A 124 -1.26 10.44 -2.64
N LYS A 125 -0.37 10.61 -3.64
CA LYS A 125 0.41 9.50 -4.18
C LYS A 125 1.35 8.92 -3.12
N LEU A 126 2.02 9.78 -2.34
CA LEU A 126 2.89 9.31 -1.25
C LEU A 126 2.10 8.68 -0.11
N LEU A 127 0.97 9.26 0.26
CA LEU A 127 0.09 8.68 1.27
C LEU A 127 -0.32 7.26 0.88
N GLN A 128 -0.69 7.06 -0.39
CA GLN A 128 -1.05 5.74 -0.92
C GLN A 128 0.13 4.76 -0.86
N VAL A 129 1.33 5.18 -1.24
CA VAL A 129 2.55 4.36 -1.14
C VAL A 129 2.80 3.93 0.31
N PHE A 130 2.77 4.87 1.25
CA PHE A 130 3.06 4.59 2.65
C PHE A 130 1.99 3.70 3.30
N ILE A 131 0.71 3.92 2.99
CA ILE A 131 -0.39 3.04 3.43
C ILE A 131 -0.14 1.61 2.94
N ASN A 132 0.17 1.43 1.66
CA ASN A 132 0.41 0.12 1.07
C ASN A 132 1.60 -0.60 1.73
N LEU A 133 2.72 0.11 1.91
CA LEU A 133 3.92 -0.48 2.49
C LEU A 133 3.74 -0.83 3.98
N ILE A 134 3.06 0.03 4.76
CA ILE A 134 2.79 -0.26 6.18
C ILE A 134 1.77 -1.40 6.31
N ASN A 135 0.70 -1.43 5.50
CA ASN A 135 -0.24 -2.55 5.52
C ASN A 135 0.44 -3.88 5.15
N ASN A 136 1.34 -3.88 4.16
CA ASN A 136 2.13 -5.06 3.83
C ASN A 136 2.97 -5.55 5.02
N ALA A 137 3.58 -4.63 5.78
CA ALA A 137 4.35 -4.95 6.98
C ALA A 137 3.44 -5.50 8.10
N ILE A 138 2.26 -4.87 8.33
CA ILE A 138 1.26 -5.35 9.30
C ILE A 138 0.79 -6.76 8.94
N GLU A 139 0.51 -7.02 7.67
CA GLU A 139 0.05 -8.32 7.18
C GLU A 139 1.11 -9.42 7.28
N ALA A 140 2.38 -9.09 7.04
CA ALA A 140 3.50 -10.02 7.14
C ALA A 140 3.89 -10.34 8.58
N SER A 141 3.56 -9.44 9.53
CA SER A 141 3.90 -9.59 10.95
C SER A 141 3.10 -10.70 11.61
N TYR A 142 3.73 -11.36 12.59
CA TYR A 142 3.04 -12.26 13.51
C TYR A 142 2.12 -11.47 14.44
N GLU A 143 1.08 -12.11 14.97
CA GLU A 143 0.18 -11.49 15.95
C GLU A 143 0.95 -10.91 17.13
N ARG A 144 0.54 -9.73 17.59
CA ARG A 144 1.19 -8.96 18.66
C ARG A 144 2.64 -8.59 18.38
N GLY A 145 3.03 -8.59 17.10
CA GLY A 145 4.35 -8.15 16.65
C GLY A 145 4.51 -6.63 16.62
N GLU A 146 5.62 -6.19 16.06
CA GLU A 146 5.96 -4.78 15.92
C GLU A 146 6.26 -4.46 14.46
N VAL A 147 5.88 -3.24 14.04
CA VAL A 147 6.26 -2.62 12.78
C VAL A 147 6.96 -1.31 13.11
N ILE A 148 8.16 -1.09 12.58
CA ILE A 148 8.93 0.13 12.81
C ILE A 148 8.93 0.97 11.55
N VAL A 149 8.55 2.24 11.67
CA VAL A 149 8.59 3.23 10.58
C VAL A 149 9.67 4.27 10.90
N ARG A 150 10.60 4.46 9.96
CA ARG A 150 11.75 5.35 10.13
C ARG A 150 11.84 6.38 9.02
N THR A 151 12.32 7.56 9.38
CA THR A 151 12.87 8.52 8.42
C THR A 151 14.31 8.81 8.76
N LYS A 152 15.16 8.91 7.74
CA LYS A 152 16.58 9.19 7.90
C LYS A 152 17.06 10.14 6.83
N ARG A 153 17.98 11.02 7.20
CA ARG A 153 18.74 11.83 6.29
C ARG A 153 20.13 11.24 6.09
N LYS A 154 20.54 11.06 4.84
CA LYS A 154 21.92 10.72 4.48
C LYS A 154 22.49 11.82 3.59
N ILE A 155 23.79 12.05 3.69
CA ILE A 155 24.54 12.91 2.77
C ILE A 155 25.38 12.00 1.90
N ASP A 156 25.23 12.11 0.59
CA ASP A 156 26.00 11.35 -0.40
C ASP A 156 26.43 12.31 -1.51
N ASN A 157 27.75 12.50 -1.69
CA ASN A 157 28.34 13.42 -2.67
C ASN A 157 27.71 14.83 -2.63
N ASP A 158 27.63 15.46 -1.45
CA ASP A 158 27.02 16.76 -1.19
C ASP A 158 25.50 16.86 -1.49
N LYS A 159 24.85 15.73 -1.78
CA LYS A 159 23.41 15.66 -1.96
C LYS A 159 22.76 15.06 -0.72
N ILE A 160 21.67 15.68 -0.32
CA ILE A 160 20.86 15.12 0.77
C ILE A 160 19.93 14.07 0.17
N ILE A 161 20.03 12.87 0.69
CA ILE A 161 19.12 11.75 0.39
C ILE A 161 18.20 11.57 1.60
N VAL A 162 16.91 11.55 1.34
CA VAL A 162 15.91 11.20 2.35
C VAL A 162 15.51 9.76 2.16
N LEU A 163 15.55 8.98 3.25
CA LEU A 163 15.10 7.60 3.32
C LEU A 163 13.86 7.55 4.20
N TRP A 164 12.82 6.89 3.70
CA TRP A 164 11.67 6.46 4.47
C TRP A 164 11.69 4.93 4.50
N GLU A 165 11.58 4.34 5.67
CA GLU A 165 11.71 2.89 5.88
C GLU A 165 10.52 2.36 6.67
N VAL A 166 10.06 1.16 6.32
CA VAL A 166 9.14 0.35 7.13
C VAL A 166 9.72 -1.05 7.29
N GLN A 167 9.79 -1.53 8.53
CA GLN A 167 10.36 -2.82 8.88
C GLN A 167 9.35 -3.63 9.67
N ASP A 168 9.14 -4.87 9.24
CA ASP A 168 8.44 -5.93 9.98
C ASP A 168 9.41 -7.00 10.46
N PHE A 169 8.96 -7.82 11.43
CA PHE A 169 9.66 -8.98 11.96
C PHE A 169 8.83 -10.24 11.76
N GLY A 170 8.14 -10.31 10.61
CA GLY A 170 7.23 -11.38 10.27
C GLY A 170 7.86 -12.52 9.47
N CYS A 171 7.08 -13.09 8.56
CA CYS A 171 7.48 -14.27 7.81
C CYS A 171 8.63 -14.03 6.83
N GLY A 172 8.93 -12.78 6.47
CA GLY A 172 9.91 -12.45 5.44
C GLY A 172 9.52 -12.97 4.06
N ILE A 173 10.46 -12.88 3.10
CA ILE A 173 10.25 -13.23 1.70
C ILE A 173 11.16 -14.38 1.32
N LYS A 174 10.60 -15.42 0.70
CA LYS A 174 11.36 -16.57 0.22
C LYS A 174 12.36 -16.16 -0.86
N PRO A 175 13.55 -16.80 -0.92
CA PRO A 175 14.58 -16.46 -1.90
C PRO A 175 14.06 -16.47 -3.35
N GLU A 176 13.26 -17.48 -3.71
CA GLU A 176 12.68 -17.67 -5.06
C GLU A 176 11.66 -16.58 -5.46
N ASP A 177 11.15 -15.81 -4.48
CA ASP A 177 10.15 -14.77 -4.71
C ASP A 177 10.75 -13.37 -4.77
N LYS A 178 12.00 -13.19 -4.28
CA LYS A 178 12.64 -11.86 -4.18
C LYS A 178 12.71 -11.11 -5.50
N GLU A 179 13.00 -11.82 -6.59
CA GLU A 179 13.08 -11.21 -7.92
C GLU A 179 11.71 -10.84 -8.50
N LYS A 180 10.63 -11.47 -7.98
CA LYS A 180 9.27 -11.34 -8.52
C LYS A 180 8.46 -10.26 -7.83
N ILE A 181 8.71 -9.97 -6.54
CA ILE A 181 7.83 -9.10 -5.74
C ILE A 181 7.72 -7.66 -6.24
N LEU A 182 8.74 -7.15 -6.95
CA LEU A 182 8.72 -5.83 -7.60
C LEU A 182 8.42 -5.90 -9.11
N VAL A 183 8.20 -7.11 -9.66
CA VAL A 183 7.91 -7.35 -11.07
C VAL A 183 6.44 -7.77 -11.18
N GLY A 184 5.55 -6.81 -11.23
CA GLY A 184 4.11 -6.84 -11.50
C GLY A 184 3.28 -8.07 -11.12
N PHE A 185 2.17 -7.84 -10.41
CA PHE A 185 1.09 -8.81 -10.12
C PHE A 185 1.50 -10.06 -9.34
N PHE A 186 2.67 -10.05 -8.68
CA PHE A 186 3.11 -11.18 -7.86
C PHE A 186 2.58 -11.07 -6.43
N THR A 187 2.03 -12.18 -5.91
CA THR A 187 1.67 -12.32 -4.49
C THR A 187 1.95 -13.74 -4.03
N SER A 188 2.56 -13.88 -2.87
CA SER A 188 2.70 -15.14 -2.14
C SER A 188 1.62 -15.32 -1.08
N LYS A 189 0.70 -14.35 -0.96
CA LYS A 189 -0.39 -14.36 0.03
C LYS A 189 -1.66 -14.93 -0.61
N ASP A 190 -2.37 -15.79 0.09
CA ASP A 190 -3.65 -16.37 -0.36
C ASP A 190 -4.71 -15.29 -0.64
N LYS A 191 -4.62 -14.15 0.04
CA LYS A 191 -5.55 -13.02 -0.09
C LYS A 191 -4.94 -11.77 -0.75
N GLY A 192 -3.73 -11.86 -1.31
CA GLY A 192 -3.04 -10.73 -1.94
C GLY A 192 -3.38 -10.57 -3.42
N THR A 193 -3.44 -9.33 -3.92
CA THR A 193 -3.67 -9.01 -5.35
C THR A 193 -2.38 -8.95 -6.16
N GLY A 194 -1.23 -8.79 -5.50
CA GLY A 194 0.06 -8.54 -6.16
C GLY A 194 0.16 -7.17 -6.85
N VAL A 195 -0.87 -6.33 -6.76
CA VAL A 195 -0.93 -5.01 -7.42
C VAL A 195 -0.22 -3.93 -6.58
N GLY A 196 -0.31 -4.02 -5.24
CA GLY A 196 0.11 -2.96 -4.34
C GLY A 196 1.56 -2.50 -4.50
N LEU A 197 2.53 -3.41 -4.54
CA LEU A 197 3.95 -3.04 -4.73
C LEU A 197 4.23 -2.50 -6.13
N THR A 198 3.53 -3.00 -7.15
CA THR A 198 3.63 -2.50 -8.52
C THR A 198 3.13 -1.06 -8.62
N VAL A 199 2.01 -0.74 -7.95
CA VAL A 199 1.49 0.63 -7.84
C VAL A 199 2.48 1.52 -7.11
N CYS A 200 3.03 1.07 -5.97
CA CYS A 200 4.05 1.82 -5.22
C CYS A 200 5.24 2.17 -6.11
N LYS A 201 5.79 1.20 -6.83
CA LYS A 201 6.94 1.41 -7.72
C LYS A 201 6.63 2.48 -8.77
N ARG A 202 5.49 2.36 -9.48
CA ARG A 202 5.09 3.34 -10.50
C ARG A 202 4.91 4.74 -9.94
N LEU A 203 4.21 4.88 -8.79
CA LEU A 203 3.97 6.19 -8.18
C LEU A 203 5.28 6.86 -7.73
N LEU A 204 6.24 6.07 -7.27
CA LEU A 204 7.55 6.56 -6.86
C LEU A 204 8.41 6.95 -8.06
N GLU A 205 8.36 6.20 -9.17
CA GLU A 205 9.04 6.56 -10.42
C GLU A 205 8.58 7.93 -10.95
N GLU A 206 7.30 8.30 -10.81
CA GLU A 206 6.75 9.60 -11.23
C GLU A 206 7.36 10.79 -10.45
N ILE A 207 7.95 10.55 -9.29
CA ILE A 207 8.61 11.55 -8.45
C ILE A 207 10.13 11.34 -8.33
N ASN A 208 10.71 10.52 -9.20
CA ASN A 208 12.12 10.14 -9.19
C ASN A 208 12.59 9.57 -7.84
N ALA A 209 11.73 8.80 -7.17
CA ALA A 209 12.06 8.04 -5.98
C ALA A 209 12.20 6.56 -6.28
N GLU A 210 12.99 5.85 -5.48
CA GLU A 210 13.31 4.44 -5.67
C GLU A 210 12.74 3.62 -4.51
N LEU A 211 12.03 2.51 -4.85
CA LEU A 211 11.61 1.50 -3.89
C LEU A 211 12.59 0.34 -3.89
N ASN A 212 13.10 0.01 -2.70
CA ASN A 212 13.98 -1.13 -2.49
C ASN A 212 13.54 -1.91 -1.24
N PHE A 213 14.09 -3.11 -1.06
CA PHE A 213 13.81 -3.92 0.12
C PHE A 213 15.00 -4.81 0.49
N GLU A 214 15.03 -5.18 1.76
CA GLU A 214 15.87 -6.22 2.33
C GLU A 214 14.94 -7.19 3.07
N SER A 215 15.14 -8.50 2.89
CA SER A 215 14.31 -9.50 3.57
C SER A 215 15.07 -10.80 3.76
N GLU A 216 14.81 -11.44 4.90
CA GLU A 216 15.25 -12.78 5.21
C GLU A 216 14.04 -13.62 5.63
N TYR A 217 13.86 -14.76 4.96
CA TYR A 217 12.73 -15.65 5.24
C TYR A 217 12.76 -16.13 6.69
N GLY A 218 11.66 -15.97 7.38
CA GLY A 218 11.51 -16.28 8.81
C GLY A 218 11.97 -15.18 9.78
N LYS A 219 12.55 -14.05 9.29
CA LYS A 219 13.04 -12.96 10.16
C LYS A 219 12.36 -11.61 9.88
N GLY A 220 11.64 -11.48 8.76
CA GLY A 220 10.94 -10.28 8.39
C GLY A 220 11.50 -9.57 7.16
N SER A 221 10.96 -8.38 6.91
CA SER A 221 11.34 -7.56 5.76
C SER A 221 11.49 -6.10 6.16
N LYS A 222 12.30 -5.39 5.39
CA LYS A 222 12.44 -3.93 5.45
C LYS A 222 12.29 -3.38 4.05
N PHE A 223 11.24 -2.61 3.82
CA PHE A 223 11.05 -1.83 2.59
C PHE A 223 11.51 -0.40 2.84
N PHE A 224 12.17 0.19 1.86
CA PHE A 224 12.63 1.56 1.97
C PHE A 224 12.48 2.33 0.65
N VAL A 225 12.09 3.58 0.80
CA VAL A 225 11.94 4.53 -0.29
C VAL A 225 13.07 5.55 -0.20
N LYS A 226 13.83 5.67 -1.28
CA LYS A 226 14.90 6.66 -1.42
C LYS A 226 14.40 7.83 -2.25
N PHE A 227 14.36 9.00 -1.64
CA PHE A 227 14.06 10.26 -2.32
C PHE A 227 15.36 10.97 -2.64
N ASN A 228 15.58 11.22 -3.93
CA ASN A 228 16.67 12.07 -4.37
C ASN A 228 16.22 13.52 -4.10
N SER A 229 16.73 14.14 -3.04
CA SER A 229 16.37 15.48 -2.65
C SER A 229 16.82 16.47 -3.72
N LEU A 230 15.87 17.22 -4.28
CA LEU A 230 16.13 18.52 -4.88
C LEU A 230 16.25 19.54 -3.74
N VAL A 231 17.27 19.42 -2.90
CA VAL A 231 17.60 20.52 -2.01
C VAL A 231 18.34 21.54 -2.85
N THR A 232 17.64 22.52 -3.35
CA THR A 232 18.25 23.83 -3.56
C THR A 232 18.63 24.33 -2.17
N ASN A 233 19.93 24.48 -1.92
CA ASN A 233 20.41 25.31 -0.82
C ASN A 233 19.91 26.73 -1.11
N ASP A 234 18.73 27.09 -0.62
CA ASP A 234 18.36 28.47 -0.45
C ASP A 234 19.18 28.98 0.74
N ASN A 235 20.31 29.66 0.41
CA ASN A 235 21.02 30.58 1.29
C ASN A 235 20.18 31.82 1.53
#